data_7aa607da133c628be8ae049e5c70533f
#
_entry.id   7aa607da133c628be8ae049e5c70533f
#
_cell.length_a   1.000
_cell.length_b   1.000
_cell.length_c   1.000
_cell.angle_alpha   90.00
_cell.angle_beta   90.00
_cell.angle_gamma   90.00
#
_symmetry.space_group_name_H-M   'P 1'
#
loop_
_entity.id
_entity.type
_entity.pdbx_description
1 polymer ?
#
loop_
_entity_poly.entity_id
_entity_poly.type
_entity_poly.pdbx_seq_one_letter_code
_entity_poly.pdbx_strand_id
1 'polypeptide(L)'
;FVLTRAAYAGSQKYCGGWTGDNHSIWAHIALSLEQVCNLSVSGLAMCGSDIGGFGSDTTPELLVRFYEAAVFVPFFRNHSAMGTRRQEPWQFDETTIDAVRKTVKLRYRFIPVYL
;
A
#
# COMPACT_ATOMS: atom_id res chain seq x y z
N PHE A 1 11.60 8.39 10.45
CA PHE A 1 11.23 7.03 10.03
C PHE A 1 12.12 6.60 8.86
N VAL A 2 12.71 5.41 8.96
CA VAL A 2 13.53 4.83 7.90
C VAL A 2 12.71 3.77 7.16
N LEU A 3 12.66 3.86 5.84
CA LEU A 3 12.04 2.88 4.95
C LEU A 3 13.12 2.23 4.09
N THR A 4 13.17 0.91 4.04
CA THR A 4 14.15 0.17 3.24
C THR A 4 13.48 -0.85 2.33
N ARG A 5 14.06 -1.03 1.14
CA ARG A 5 13.69 -2.11 0.21
C ARG A 5 14.47 -3.38 0.50
N ALA A 6 15.75 -3.26 0.83
CA ALA A 6 16.63 -4.38 1.18
C ALA A 6 16.70 -4.52 2.69
N ALA A 7 16.32 -5.67 3.21
CA ALA A 7 16.30 -5.96 4.64
C ALA A 7 16.80 -7.38 4.92
N TYR A 8 17.23 -7.59 6.14
CA TYR A 8 17.64 -8.89 6.68
C TYR A 8 17.21 -8.99 8.15
N ALA A 9 17.42 -10.13 8.76
CA ALA A 9 17.06 -10.36 10.17
C ALA A 9 17.74 -9.33 11.08
N GLY A 10 16.93 -8.58 11.83
CA GLY A 10 17.38 -7.48 12.69
C GLY A 10 17.05 -6.08 12.14
N SER A 11 16.81 -5.93 10.84
CA SER A 11 16.46 -4.63 10.23
C SER A 11 15.18 -4.05 10.79
N GLN A 12 14.23 -4.88 11.21
CA GLN A 12 12.94 -4.47 11.82
C GLN A 12 13.09 -3.61 13.07
N LYS A 13 14.24 -3.60 13.71
CA LYS A 13 14.54 -2.72 14.84
C LYS A 13 14.72 -1.26 14.45
N TYR A 14 15.04 -1.00 13.20
CA TYR A 14 15.50 0.32 12.74
C TYR A 14 14.63 0.90 11.63
N CYS A 15 13.89 0.06 10.90
CA CYS A 15 13.18 0.48 9.71
C CYS A 15 11.90 -0.31 9.47
N GLY A 16 11.00 0.28 8.69
CA GLY A 16 9.96 -0.45 7.96
C GLY A 16 10.45 -0.84 6.58
N GLY A 17 9.70 -1.71 5.92
CA GLY A 17 9.98 -2.17 4.58
C GLY A 17 8.80 -2.02 3.62
N TRP A 18 9.07 -2.17 2.33
CA TRP A 18 8.01 -2.35 1.35
C TRP A 18 8.42 -3.39 0.30
N THR A 19 7.44 -3.89 -0.42
CA THR A 19 7.60 -5.03 -1.33
C THR A 19 8.29 -4.68 -2.66
N GLY A 20 8.70 -3.42 -2.86
CA GLY A 20 9.33 -2.96 -4.09
C GLY A 20 8.31 -2.53 -5.14
N ASP A 21 8.71 -2.60 -6.41
CA ASP A 21 8.01 -2.00 -7.54
C ASP A 21 6.91 -2.93 -8.07
N ASN A 22 5.75 -2.93 -7.43
CA ASN A 22 4.57 -3.58 -7.96
C ASN A 22 3.96 -2.78 -9.14
N HIS A 23 3.06 -3.38 -9.89
CA HIS A 23 2.38 -2.74 -11.01
C HIS A 23 0.90 -2.50 -10.73
N SER A 24 0.32 -1.54 -11.45
CA SER A 24 -1.11 -1.22 -11.43
C SER A 24 -1.92 -2.28 -12.21
N ILE A 25 -1.95 -3.51 -11.67
CA ILE A 25 -2.71 -4.65 -12.21
C ILE A 25 -3.39 -5.44 -11.08
N TRP A 26 -4.51 -6.07 -11.40
CA TRP A 26 -5.32 -6.82 -10.42
C TRP A 26 -4.55 -7.91 -9.69
N ALA A 27 -3.72 -8.66 -10.42
CA ALA A 27 -2.92 -9.75 -9.82
C ALA A 27 -1.98 -9.25 -8.73
N HIS A 28 -1.51 -8.00 -8.81
CA HIS A 28 -0.60 -7.44 -7.82
C HIS A 28 -1.30 -6.99 -6.53
N ILE A 29 -2.62 -6.89 -6.49
CA ILE A 29 -3.35 -6.72 -5.23
C ILE A 29 -3.19 -7.99 -4.37
N ALA A 30 -3.51 -9.15 -4.93
CA ALA A 30 -3.36 -10.43 -4.23
C ALA A 30 -1.92 -10.69 -3.84
N LEU A 31 -0.98 -10.56 -4.79
CA LEU A 31 0.46 -10.73 -4.55
C LEU A 31 0.97 -9.82 -3.43
N SER A 32 0.53 -8.57 -3.38
CA SER A 32 0.93 -7.62 -2.34
C SER A 32 0.51 -8.08 -0.95
N LEU A 33 -0.70 -8.61 -0.80
CA LEU A 33 -1.19 -9.14 0.49
C LEU A 33 -0.37 -10.37 0.92
N GLU A 34 -0.12 -11.31 0.00
CA GLU A 34 0.71 -12.49 0.26
C GLU A 34 2.12 -12.11 0.70
N GLN A 35 2.76 -11.17 0.01
CA GLN A 35 4.10 -10.69 0.34
C GLN A 35 4.15 -10.00 1.71
N VAL A 36 3.17 -9.14 2.01
CA VAL A 36 3.08 -8.45 3.31
C VAL A 36 2.88 -9.45 4.45
N CYS A 37 2.02 -10.46 4.27
CA CYS A 37 1.84 -11.53 5.25
C CYS A 37 3.15 -12.29 5.48
N ASN A 38 3.86 -12.68 4.42
CA ASN A 38 5.14 -13.39 4.52
C ASN A 38 6.22 -12.54 5.21
N LEU A 39 6.31 -11.25 4.90
CA LEU A 39 7.23 -10.35 5.60
C LEU A 39 6.89 -10.21 7.08
N SER A 40 5.60 -10.09 7.40
CA SER A 40 5.11 -9.96 8.77
C SER A 40 5.47 -11.18 9.62
N VAL A 41 5.18 -12.40 9.15
CA VAL A 41 5.53 -13.63 9.88
C VAL A 41 7.04 -13.90 9.93
N SER A 42 7.80 -13.28 9.02
CA SER A 42 9.27 -13.29 9.03
C SER A 42 9.88 -12.23 9.97
N GLY A 43 9.05 -11.47 10.68
CA GLY A 43 9.48 -10.50 11.67
C GLY A 43 9.57 -9.05 11.18
N LEU A 44 9.32 -8.76 9.90
CA LEU A 44 9.25 -7.39 9.37
C LEU A 44 7.77 -6.93 9.33
N ALA A 45 7.19 -6.73 10.52
CA ALA A 45 5.77 -6.42 10.65
C ALA A 45 5.40 -5.03 10.07
N MET A 46 6.28 -4.02 10.22
CA MET A 46 6.04 -2.68 9.64
C MET A 46 6.41 -2.68 8.16
N CYS A 47 5.53 -3.22 7.33
CA CYS A 47 5.74 -3.33 5.89
C CYS A 47 4.45 -3.05 5.11
N GLY A 48 4.59 -2.83 3.81
CA GLY A 48 3.48 -2.59 2.88
C GLY A 48 3.90 -2.71 1.43
N SER A 49 2.96 -2.45 0.54
CA SER A 49 3.17 -2.33 -0.90
C SER A 49 2.72 -0.96 -1.39
N ASP A 50 3.12 -0.58 -2.58
CA ASP A 50 2.68 0.68 -3.17
C ASP A 50 1.20 0.59 -3.57
N ILE A 51 0.35 1.36 -2.87
CA ILE A 51 -1.09 1.42 -3.15
C ILE A 51 -1.30 2.10 -4.51
N GLY A 52 -2.11 1.46 -5.34
CA GLY A 52 -2.36 1.89 -6.71
C GLY A 52 -1.40 1.26 -7.73
N GLY A 53 -0.28 0.70 -7.26
CA GLY A 53 0.80 0.17 -8.09
C GLY A 53 1.86 1.21 -8.42
N PHE A 54 3.13 0.82 -8.36
CA PHE A 54 4.25 1.70 -8.67
C PHE A 54 4.41 1.88 -10.19
N GLY A 55 4.44 0.79 -10.95
CA GLY A 55 4.54 0.81 -12.40
C GLY A 55 3.18 0.79 -13.08
N SER A 56 3.12 1.34 -14.28
CA SER A 56 1.91 1.45 -15.11
C SER A 56 0.87 2.44 -14.56
N ASP A 57 -0.11 2.75 -15.39
CA ASP A 57 -1.19 3.69 -15.03
C ASP A 57 -2.34 2.95 -14.34
N THR A 58 -2.70 3.38 -13.15
CA THR A 58 -3.86 2.83 -12.44
C THR A 58 -5.18 3.33 -13.05
N THR A 59 -6.24 2.53 -12.87
CA THR A 59 -7.61 2.96 -13.15
C THR A 59 -8.31 3.38 -11.85
N PRO A 60 -9.42 4.14 -11.92
CA PRO A 60 -10.19 4.53 -10.72
C PRO A 60 -10.59 3.32 -9.86
N GLU A 61 -11.16 2.29 -10.48
CA GLU A 61 -11.60 1.09 -9.78
C GLU A 61 -10.42 0.34 -9.14
N LEU A 62 -9.33 0.14 -9.89
CA LEU A 62 -8.14 -0.54 -9.40
C LEU A 62 -7.53 0.20 -8.19
N LEU A 63 -7.47 1.53 -8.27
CA LEU A 63 -6.99 2.35 -7.16
C LEU A 63 -7.84 2.14 -5.89
N VAL A 64 -9.17 2.19 -6.02
CA VAL A 64 -10.08 1.94 -4.89
C VAL A 64 -9.82 0.56 -4.27
N ARG A 65 -9.69 -0.48 -5.10
CA ARG A 65 -9.43 -1.84 -4.61
C ARG A 65 -8.07 -1.99 -3.92
N PHE A 66 -7.03 -1.30 -4.42
CA PHE A 66 -5.75 -1.24 -3.72
C PHE A 66 -5.88 -0.59 -2.34
N TYR A 67 -6.61 0.52 -2.22
CA TYR A 67 -6.87 1.17 -0.94
C TYR A 67 -7.64 0.25 0.02
N GLU A 68 -8.70 -0.40 -0.45
CA GLU A 68 -9.50 -1.32 0.34
C GLU A 68 -8.68 -2.52 0.83
N ALA A 69 -7.89 -3.14 -0.04
CA ALA A 69 -7.01 -4.24 0.31
C ALA A 69 -5.95 -3.84 1.35
N ALA A 70 -5.42 -2.63 1.22
CA ALA A 70 -4.34 -2.13 2.08
C ALA A 70 -4.84 -1.61 3.45
N VAL A 71 -6.15 -1.53 3.71
CA VAL A 71 -6.69 -0.92 4.94
C VAL A 71 -6.10 -1.52 6.22
N PHE A 72 -5.75 -2.80 6.19
CA PHE A 72 -5.14 -3.52 7.32
C PHE A 72 -3.61 -3.66 7.22
N VAL A 73 -3.00 -3.12 6.17
CA VAL A 73 -1.55 -3.22 5.96
C VAL A 73 -0.84 -2.15 6.79
N PRO A 74 0.17 -2.49 7.61
CA PRO A 74 0.82 -1.54 8.52
C PRO A 74 1.40 -0.30 7.82
N PHE A 75 2.17 -0.47 6.75
CA PHE A 75 2.69 0.64 5.95
C PHE A 75 1.73 0.95 4.79
N PHE A 76 1.02 2.07 4.92
CA PHE A 76 -0.08 2.47 4.02
C PHE A 76 0.35 3.72 3.23
N ARG A 77 0.78 3.52 1.99
CA ARG A 77 1.32 4.59 1.15
C ARG A 77 0.86 4.44 -0.30
N ASN A 78 0.21 5.47 -0.84
CA ASN A 78 0.02 5.63 -2.29
C ASN A 78 1.35 6.11 -2.90
N HIS A 79 1.86 5.38 -3.89
CA HIS A 79 3.13 5.69 -4.52
C HIS A 79 3.19 5.17 -5.95
N SER A 80 3.75 5.98 -6.86
CA SER A 80 3.88 5.63 -8.28
C SER A 80 5.21 6.13 -8.86
N ALA A 81 5.62 5.54 -9.96
CA ALA A 81 6.81 5.92 -10.69
C ALA A 81 6.65 7.30 -11.36
N MET A 82 7.75 7.98 -11.53
CA MET A 82 7.80 9.19 -12.36
C MET A 82 7.38 8.83 -13.80
N GLY A 83 6.50 9.65 -14.37
CA GLY A 83 6.02 9.46 -15.75
C GLY A 83 4.76 8.60 -15.88
N THR A 84 4.29 7.94 -14.80
CA THR A 84 2.97 7.30 -14.78
C THR A 84 1.87 8.33 -14.51
N ARG A 85 0.60 7.91 -14.73
CA ARG A 85 -0.56 8.73 -14.33
C ARG A 85 -0.46 9.10 -12.85
N ARG A 86 -0.76 10.36 -12.54
CA ARG A 86 -0.99 10.77 -11.16
C ARG A 86 -2.16 9.99 -10.57
N GLN A 87 -1.96 9.44 -9.38
CA GLN A 87 -2.93 8.54 -8.76
C GLN A 87 -3.39 8.98 -7.37
N GLU A 88 -3.20 10.24 -7.04
CA GLU A 88 -3.86 10.81 -5.88
C GLU A 88 -5.38 10.76 -6.10
N PRO A 89 -6.19 10.43 -5.09
CA PRO A 89 -7.63 10.21 -5.28
C PRO A 89 -8.37 11.37 -5.95
N TRP A 90 -7.93 12.61 -5.71
CA TRP A 90 -8.53 13.83 -6.30
C TRP A 90 -8.22 14.04 -7.78
N GLN A 91 -7.41 13.19 -8.40
CA GLN A 91 -7.18 13.18 -9.84
C GLN A 91 -8.29 12.43 -10.61
N PHE A 92 -9.19 11.78 -9.89
CA PHE A 92 -10.28 10.97 -10.43
C PHE A 92 -11.66 11.61 -10.14
N ASP A 93 -12.71 10.87 -10.39
CA ASP A 93 -14.09 11.31 -10.15
C ASP A 93 -14.48 11.29 -8.67
N GLU A 94 -15.60 11.97 -8.35
CA GLU A 94 -16.13 12.06 -6.99
C GLU A 94 -16.45 10.67 -6.39
N THR A 95 -16.85 9.71 -7.20
CA THR A 95 -17.14 8.34 -6.73
C THR A 95 -15.88 7.68 -6.19
N THR A 96 -14.77 7.83 -6.90
CA THR A 96 -13.45 7.34 -6.49
C THR A 96 -12.98 8.05 -5.22
N ILE A 97 -13.12 9.39 -5.17
CA ILE A 97 -12.75 10.18 -4.00
C ILE A 97 -13.53 9.72 -2.76
N ASP A 98 -14.83 9.52 -2.89
CA ASP A 98 -15.69 9.10 -1.78
C ASP A 98 -15.38 7.68 -1.29
N ALA A 99 -15.11 6.75 -2.21
CA ALA A 99 -14.73 5.38 -1.87
C ALA A 99 -13.39 5.35 -1.10
N VAL A 100 -12.38 6.05 -1.61
CA VAL A 100 -11.08 6.16 -0.94
C VAL A 100 -11.21 6.88 0.40
N ARG A 101 -12.00 7.96 0.49
CA ARG A 101 -12.26 8.66 1.75
C ARG A 101 -12.87 7.74 2.81
N LYS A 102 -13.84 6.90 2.44
CA LYS A 102 -14.43 5.90 3.35
C LYS A 102 -13.39 4.90 3.84
N THR A 103 -12.57 4.40 2.94
CA THR A 103 -11.49 3.45 3.26
C THR A 103 -10.45 4.06 4.20
N VAL A 104 -10.02 5.30 3.92
CA VAL A 104 -9.07 6.02 4.79
C VAL A 104 -9.66 6.27 6.17
N LYS A 105 -10.94 6.70 6.26
CA LYS A 105 -11.63 6.85 7.56
C LYS A 105 -11.71 5.54 8.33
N LEU A 106 -11.97 4.42 7.64
CA LEU A 106 -11.93 3.10 8.26
C LEU A 106 -10.53 2.78 8.79
N ARG A 107 -9.49 3.02 7.99
CA ARG A 107 -8.09 2.87 8.40
C ARG A 107 -7.79 3.62 9.69
N TYR A 108 -8.19 4.88 9.80
CA TYR A 108 -7.96 5.68 11.01
C TYR A 108 -8.62 5.08 12.26
N ARG A 109 -9.75 4.40 12.12
CA ARG A 109 -10.39 3.69 13.23
C ARG A 109 -9.60 2.46 13.70
N PHE A 110 -8.78 1.87 12.83
CA PHE A 110 -7.93 0.72 13.14
C PHE A 110 -6.52 1.08 13.62
N ILE A 111 -6.12 2.36 13.58
CA ILE A 111 -4.78 2.77 14.05
C ILE A 111 -4.47 2.23 15.46
N PRO A 112 -5.38 2.23 16.45
CA PRO A 112 -5.08 1.66 17.77
C PRO A 112 -4.76 0.16 17.76
N VAL A 113 -5.08 -0.56 16.70
CA VAL A 113 -4.77 -2.01 16.58
C VAL A 113 -3.31 -2.23 16.16
N TYR A 114 -2.66 -1.21 15.58
CA TYR A 114 -1.25 -1.28 15.12
C TYR A 114 -0.25 -0.78 16.18
N LEU A 115 -0.74 -0.18 17.24
CA LEU A 115 0.04 0.38 18.34
C LEU A 115 0.06 -0.58 19.54
#